data_dc1a6e165d1ca950299eb723e3bc6544
#
_entry.id   dc1a6e165d1ca950299eb723e3bc6544
#
_cell.length_a   1.000
_cell.length_b   1.000
_cell.length_c   1.000
_cell.angle_alpha   90.00
_cell.angle_beta   90.00
_cell.angle_gamma   90.00
#
_symmetry.space_group_name_H-M   'P 1'
#
loop_
_entity.id
_entity.type
_entity.pdbx_description
1 polymer ?
#
loop_
_entity_poly.entity_id
_entity_poly.type
_entity_poly.pdbx_seq_one_letter_code
_entity_poly.pdbx_strand_id
1 'polypeptide(L)'
;MMIDKRLINTVADSKKWIGITVLWNWVALVGGIISAVVFSYILQAAYFNELGPLSAVILGIVLVAALVLRAFAGKKSVQASYFASTKVKHELRSLIYRKLASMPLNQVNQQSTSSIIQVASEGVEQLEIYFGRYLPQLFYSLLAPLTLFAFLIFFSFKTAVILLICVPLIPMSIIAVNKIAKKLLAKYWSIYVGLGSSFLDNLQGLITLKIYQDDAYKAKAMDEEAEHFRKITMKVLTMQLNSVSLMDLLAYGGAAIGILTALLQFQDNQLTVLGVILFILLSSEFFIPLRLLGSFFHVAMNGKAASDKIFTLLDTPVETQTQAVYFATKNAIQVDIQDLHFAYSEEKPAIVGLDLSILPNQLTVFVGKSGCGKSTLVSLLMGFNKAQQGKILFNGQEIQEIDRHSFYEKVSLVSHSSYVFKGTLRENMKMAKVDATDEQIYACLEQVNLAQFVRDNGGLDMPLLSRGANLSGGQIQRLALARALLHNAALYIFDEATSNIDVESEEIILQFIQQFKQQKTIVMISHRLANAVNADCINVLDQGKLIEQGAHETLMAKQGAYAEMFQQQKDLEQIREVENA
;
A
#
# COMPACT_ATOMS: atom_id res chain seq x y z
N MET A 1 -26.00 -0.15 4.35
CA MET A 1 -25.59 -1.31 5.17
C MET A 1 -24.12 -1.15 5.51
N MET A 2 -23.73 -1.34 6.77
CA MET A 2 -22.33 -1.23 7.23
C MET A 2 -21.50 -2.50 6.95
N ILE A 3 -22.06 -3.47 6.25
CA ILE A 3 -21.39 -4.72 5.86
C ILE A 3 -21.03 -4.62 4.39
N ASP A 4 -19.73 -4.63 4.08
CA ASP A 4 -19.25 -4.71 2.70
C ASP A 4 -19.14 -6.19 2.28
N LYS A 5 -20.05 -6.61 1.39
CA LYS A 5 -20.10 -8.00 0.89
C LYS A 5 -18.86 -8.38 0.08
N ARG A 6 -18.25 -7.40 -0.63
CA ARG A 6 -17.02 -7.64 -1.42
C ARG A 6 -15.89 -8.06 -0.48
N LEU A 7 -15.69 -7.30 0.60
CA LEU A 7 -14.68 -7.56 1.62
C LEU A 7 -14.82 -8.95 2.25
N ILE A 8 -16.05 -9.31 2.65
CA ILE A 8 -16.32 -10.60 3.29
C ILE A 8 -16.07 -11.77 2.32
N ASN A 9 -16.28 -11.58 1.03
CA ASN A 9 -16.04 -12.62 0.04
C ASN A 9 -14.54 -12.74 -0.32
N THR A 10 -13.82 -11.63 -0.33
CA THR A 10 -12.37 -11.61 -0.62
C THR A 10 -11.56 -12.32 0.47
N VAL A 11 -12.02 -12.22 1.75
CA VAL A 11 -11.34 -12.83 2.91
C VAL A 11 -12.24 -13.93 3.52
N ALA A 12 -12.62 -14.91 2.69
CA ALA A 12 -13.60 -15.95 3.05
C ALA A 12 -13.25 -16.75 4.31
N ASP A 13 -11.99 -17.03 4.52
CA ASP A 13 -11.47 -17.79 5.67
C ASP A 13 -11.67 -17.09 7.03
N SER A 14 -11.77 -15.74 7.04
CA SER A 14 -12.02 -14.99 8.26
C SER A 14 -13.45 -15.21 8.81
N LYS A 15 -14.42 -15.58 7.96
CA LYS A 15 -15.81 -15.87 8.36
C LYS A 15 -15.89 -16.91 9.48
N LYS A 16 -15.07 -17.96 9.36
CA LYS A 16 -15.01 -19.04 10.38
C LYS A 16 -14.61 -18.49 11.75
N TRP A 17 -13.58 -17.63 11.79
CA TRP A 17 -13.07 -17.07 13.03
C TRP A 17 -14.03 -16.04 13.64
N ILE A 18 -14.76 -15.28 12.82
CA ILE A 18 -15.82 -14.40 13.28
C ILE A 18 -16.92 -15.23 13.96
N GLY A 19 -17.38 -16.31 13.34
CA GLY A 19 -18.38 -17.21 13.93
C GLY A 19 -17.92 -17.83 15.26
N ILE A 20 -16.66 -18.27 15.33
CA ILE A 20 -16.05 -18.81 16.55
C ILE A 20 -16.00 -17.74 17.66
N THR A 21 -15.66 -16.49 17.31
CA THR A 21 -15.65 -15.38 18.26
C THR A 21 -17.05 -15.11 18.82
N VAL A 22 -18.07 -15.09 17.97
CA VAL A 22 -19.48 -14.91 18.37
C VAL A 22 -19.93 -16.06 19.28
N LEU A 23 -19.59 -17.31 18.92
CA LEU A 23 -19.91 -18.48 19.72
C LEU A 23 -19.31 -18.42 21.13
N TRP A 24 -18.03 -18.08 21.24
CA TRP A 24 -17.37 -17.96 22.55
C TRP A 24 -17.91 -16.79 23.38
N ASN A 25 -18.28 -15.66 22.76
CA ASN A 25 -18.99 -14.57 23.45
C ASN A 25 -20.34 -15.02 23.95
N TRP A 26 -21.06 -15.81 23.17
CA TRP A 26 -22.36 -16.38 23.59
C TRP A 26 -22.19 -17.39 24.75
N VAL A 27 -21.19 -18.26 24.72
CA VAL A 27 -20.86 -19.16 25.85
C VAL A 27 -20.52 -18.36 27.11
N ALA A 28 -19.79 -17.25 26.96
CA ALA A 28 -19.48 -16.35 28.08
C ALA A 28 -20.77 -15.73 28.67
N LEU A 29 -21.73 -15.33 27.81
CA LEU A 29 -23.05 -14.83 28.25
C LEU A 29 -23.83 -15.90 29.02
N VAL A 30 -23.87 -17.13 28.53
CA VAL A 30 -24.54 -18.26 29.21
C VAL A 30 -23.87 -18.50 30.57
N GLY A 31 -22.52 -18.48 30.66
CA GLY A 31 -21.81 -18.53 31.95
C GLY A 31 -22.22 -17.39 32.89
N GLY A 32 -22.43 -16.18 32.34
CA GLY A 32 -22.93 -15.02 33.07
C GLY A 32 -24.35 -15.21 33.59
N ILE A 33 -25.26 -15.77 32.77
CA ILE A 33 -26.62 -16.08 33.18
C ILE A 33 -26.64 -17.12 34.33
N ILE A 34 -25.85 -18.20 34.18
CA ILE A 34 -25.76 -19.24 35.24
C ILE A 34 -25.24 -18.62 36.53
N SER A 35 -24.18 -17.79 36.48
CA SER A 35 -23.66 -17.12 37.68
C SER A 35 -24.69 -16.20 38.32
N ALA A 36 -25.47 -15.45 37.52
CA ALA A 36 -26.54 -14.59 38.04
C ALA A 36 -27.67 -15.41 38.72
N VAL A 37 -28.09 -16.54 38.13
CA VAL A 37 -29.10 -17.45 38.69
C VAL A 37 -28.61 -18.01 40.04
N VAL A 38 -27.42 -18.57 40.07
CA VAL A 38 -26.86 -19.18 41.29
C VAL A 38 -26.72 -18.13 42.40
N PHE A 39 -26.21 -16.96 42.05
CA PHE A 39 -26.05 -15.86 43.00
C PHE A 39 -27.42 -15.37 43.54
N SER A 40 -28.43 -15.22 42.65
CA SER A 40 -29.76 -14.82 43.04
C SER A 40 -30.42 -15.86 43.96
N TYR A 41 -30.21 -17.15 43.67
CA TYR A 41 -30.71 -18.23 44.49
C TYR A 41 -30.05 -18.26 45.89
N ILE A 42 -28.72 -18.07 45.96
CA ILE A 42 -27.99 -17.96 47.25
C ILE A 42 -28.58 -16.83 48.10
N LEU A 43 -28.80 -15.65 47.48
CA LEU A 43 -29.35 -14.50 48.20
C LEU A 43 -30.77 -14.76 48.68
N GLN A 44 -31.61 -15.38 47.86
CA GLN A 44 -32.97 -15.73 48.24
C GLN A 44 -32.99 -16.76 49.38
N ALA A 45 -32.22 -17.85 49.28
CA ALA A 45 -32.14 -18.89 50.29
C ALA A 45 -31.54 -18.37 51.62
N ALA A 46 -30.57 -17.43 51.54
CA ALA A 46 -30.05 -16.74 52.73
C ALA A 46 -31.09 -15.83 53.37
N TYR A 47 -31.91 -15.13 52.60
CA TYR A 47 -32.96 -14.25 53.09
C TYR A 47 -34.04 -15.03 53.85
N PHE A 48 -34.42 -16.22 53.37
CA PHE A 48 -35.45 -17.08 54.00
C PHE A 48 -34.88 -18.05 55.04
N ASN A 49 -33.57 -17.99 55.35
CA ASN A 49 -32.86 -18.92 56.27
C ASN A 49 -32.96 -20.42 55.84
N GLU A 50 -33.08 -20.68 54.54
CA GLU A 50 -33.14 -22.03 53.97
C GLU A 50 -31.78 -22.58 53.54
N LEU A 51 -30.68 -21.83 53.75
CA LEU A 51 -29.36 -22.18 53.28
C LEU A 51 -28.66 -23.15 54.23
N GLY A 52 -28.68 -24.44 53.92
CA GLY A 52 -27.89 -25.43 54.65
C GLY A 52 -26.40 -25.37 54.25
N PRO A 53 -25.49 -25.79 55.16
CA PRO A 53 -24.03 -25.67 54.93
C PRO A 53 -23.59 -26.46 53.68
N LEU A 54 -24.18 -27.62 53.40
CA LEU A 54 -23.82 -28.43 52.24
C LEU A 54 -24.29 -27.78 50.92
N SER A 55 -25.54 -27.25 50.91
CA SER A 55 -26.07 -26.54 49.74
C SER A 55 -25.28 -25.26 49.45
N ALA A 56 -24.86 -24.53 50.45
CA ALA A 56 -24.01 -23.36 50.30
C ALA A 56 -22.65 -23.69 49.61
N VAL A 57 -22.02 -24.79 49.99
CA VAL A 57 -20.76 -25.24 49.39
C VAL A 57 -20.99 -25.66 47.93
N ILE A 58 -22.05 -26.44 47.63
CA ILE A 58 -22.36 -26.87 46.24
C ILE A 58 -22.65 -25.66 45.36
N LEU A 59 -23.46 -24.71 45.81
CA LEU A 59 -23.79 -23.52 45.06
C LEU A 59 -22.55 -22.61 44.85
N GLY A 60 -21.68 -22.53 45.84
CA GLY A 60 -20.39 -21.84 45.74
C GLY A 60 -19.50 -22.45 44.68
N ILE A 61 -19.42 -23.79 44.62
CA ILE A 61 -18.64 -24.50 43.58
C ILE A 61 -19.23 -24.22 42.18
N VAL A 62 -20.55 -24.28 42.03
CA VAL A 62 -21.19 -24.00 40.74
C VAL A 62 -20.97 -22.54 40.29
N LEU A 63 -21.06 -21.60 41.23
CA LEU A 63 -20.78 -20.19 40.96
C LEU A 63 -19.35 -19.99 40.45
N VAL A 64 -18.36 -20.57 41.14
CA VAL A 64 -16.95 -20.50 40.73
C VAL A 64 -16.77 -21.16 39.37
N ALA A 65 -17.37 -22.33 39.13
CA ALA A 65 -17.28 -23.01 37.84
C ALA A 65 -17.86 -22.15 36.69
N ALA A 66 -19.01 -21.48 36.91
CA ALA A 66 -19.62 -20.58 35.93
C ALA A 66 -18.75 -19.35 35.64
N LEU A 67 -18.12 -18.77 36.66
CA LEU A 67 -17.19 -17.65 36.48
C LEU A 67 -15.93 -18.08 35.74
N VAL A 68 -15.39 -19.26 36.04
CA VAL A 68 -14.25 -19.84 35.32
C VAL A 68 -14.63 -20.09 33.84
N LEU A 69 -15.81 -20.65 33.57
CA LEU A 69 -16.33 -20.85 32.21
C LEU A 69 -16.42 -19.51 31.46
N ARG A 70 -16.97 -18.46 32.10
CA ARG A 70 -17.09 -17.11 31.53
C ARG A 70 -15.70 -16.55 31.19
N ALA A 71 -14.74 -16.64 32.10
CA ALA A 71 -13.37 -16.17 31.90
C ALA A 71 -12.65 -16.94 30.77
N PHE A 72 -12.78 -18.28 30.78
CA PHE A 72 -12.20 -19.12 29.74
C PHE A 72 -12.79 -18.82 28.34
N ALA A 73 -14.11 -18.72 28.25
CA ALA A 73 -14.80 -18.37 27.02
C ALA A 73 -14.39 -16.97 26.51
N GLY A 74 -14.27 -15.99 27.41
CA GLY A 74 -13.76 -14.66 27.08
C GLY A 74 -12.34 -14.70 26.51
N LYS A 75 -11.43 -15.47 27.12
CA LYS A 75 -10.06 -15.66 26.61
C LYS A 75 -10.06 -16.30 25.21
N LYS A 76 -10.90 -17.31 24.99
CA LYS A 76 -11.04 -17.98 23.68
C LYS A 76 -11.63 -17.06 22.61
N SER A 77 -12.59 -16.22 22.97
CA SER A 77 -13.14 -15.21 22.08
C SER A 77 -12.07 -14.21 21.61
N VAL A 78 -11.25 -13.69 22.52
CA VAL A 78 -10.15 -12.78 22.18
C VAL A 78 -9.12 -13.46 21.27
N GLN A 79 -8.78 -14.73 21.53
CA GLN A 79 -7.88 -15.50 20.66
C GLN A 79 -8.46 -15.66 19.24
N ALA A 80 -9.74 -16.03 19.13
CA ALA A 80 -10.40 -16.18 17.84
C ALA A 80 -10.47 -14.84 17.06
N SER A 81 -10.77 -13.75 17.75
CA SER A 81 -10.75 -12.39 17.21
C SER A 81 -9.37 -12.01 16.66
N TYR A 82 -8.30 -12.31 17.38
CA TYR A 82 -6.92 -12.09 16.95
C TYR A 82 -6.58 -12.87 15.67
N PHE A 83 -6.99 -14.15 15.59
CA PHE A 83 -6.76 -14.94 14.36
C PHE A 83 -7.54 -14.38 13.17
N ALA A 84 -8.79 -13.91 13.38
CA ALA A 84 -9.57 -13.25 12.34
C ALA A 84 -8.83 -12.01 11.79
N SER A 85 -8.37 -11.15 12.69
CA SER A 85 -7.64 -9.92 12.38
C SER A 85 -6.35 -10.16 11.61
N THR A 86 -5.48 -11.05 12.13
CA THR A 86 -4.15 -11.31 11.55
C THR A 86 -4.26 -11.91 10.15
N LYS A 87 -5.24 -12.81 9.93
CA LYS A 87 -5.44 -13.45 8.64
C LYS A 87 -5.88 -12.44 7.59
N VAL A 88 -6.82 -11.55 7.92
CA VAL A 88 -7.27 -10.45 7.05
C VAL A 88 -6.11 -9.54 6.66
N LYS A 89 -5.31 -9.14 7.64
CA LYS A 89 -4.14 -8.28 7.44
C LYS A 89 -3.15 -8.87 6.45
N HIS A 90 -2.80 -10.14 6.64
CA HIS A 90 -1.86 -10.84 5.77
C HIS A 90 -2.40 -10.98 4.34
N GLU A 91 -3.66 -11.38 4.20
CA GLU A 91 -4.28 -11.64 2.90
C GLU A 91 -4.45 -10.34 2.09
N LEU A 92 -4.95 -9.27 2.71
CA LEU A 92 -5.10 -7.98 2.03
C LEU A 92 -3.76 -7.37 1.62
N ARG A 93 -2.73 -7.44 2.47
CA ARG A 93 -1.38 -6.97 2.09
C ARG A 93 -0.82 -7.76 0.92
N SER A 94 -1.00 -9.08 0.92
CA SER A 94 -0.58 -9.93 -0.20
C SER A 94 -1.32 -9.57 -1.50
N LEU A 95 -2.64 -9.33 -1.44
CA LEU A 95 -3.43 -8.92 -2.60
C LEU A 95 -2.99 -7.55 -3.14
N ILE A 96 -2.78 -6.57 -2.27
CA ILE A 96 -2.30 -5.23 -2.64
C ILE A 96 -0.91 -5.36 -3.30
N TYR A 97 0.01 -6.11 -2.69
CA TYR A 97 1.34 -6.30 -3.25
C TYR A 97 1.31 -6.97 -4.62
N ARG A 98 0.55 -8.07 -4.77
CA ARG A 98 0.40 -8.76 -6.07
C ARG A 98 -0.20 -7.85 -7.11
N LYS A 99 -1.20 -7.04 -6.74
CA LYS A 99 -1.81 -6.07 -7.64
C LYS A 99 -0.80 -5.04 -8.11
N LEU A 100 -0.05 -4.42 -7.20
CA LEU A 100 0.99 -3.44 -7.53
C LEU A 100 2.07 -4.04 -8.42
N ALA A 101 2.50 -5.27 -8.13
CA ALA A 101 3.50 -5.98 -8.95
C ALA A 101 2.99 -6.32 -10.36
N SER A 102 1.67 -6.48 -10.54
CA SER A 102 1.07 -6.76 -11.85
C SER A 102 0.70 -5.51 -12.66
N MET A 103 0.70 -4.32 -12.01
CA MET A 103 0.35 -3.07 -12.70
C MET A 103 1.50 -2.56 -13.58
N PRO A 104 1.21 -2.00 -14.75
CA PRO A 104 2.20 -1.28 -15.54
C PRO A 104 2.77 -0.08 -14.78
N LEU A 105 4.05 0.24 -15.00
CA LEU A 105 4.75 1.32 -14.29
C LEU A 105 4.07 2.68 -14.45
N ASN A 106 3.51 2.98 -15.62
CA ASN A 106 2.77 4.22 -15.86
C ASN A 106 1.53 4.36 -14.94
N GLN A 107 0.79 3.25 -14.71
CA GLN A 107 -0.36 3.26 -13.80
C GLN A 107 0.06 3.40 -12.33
N VAL A 108 1.19 2.78 -11.95
CA VAL A 108 1.76 2.93 -10.59
C VAL A 108 2.22 4.37 -10.37
N ASN A 109 2.88 4.98 -11.36
CA ASN A 109 3.38 6.36 -11.27
C ASN A 109 2.28 7.43 -11.24
N GLN A 110 1.09 7.13 -11.77
CA GLN A 110 -0.07 8.01 -11.67
C GLN A 110 -0.65 8.07 -10.24
N GLN A 111 -0.34 7.08 -9.41
CA GLN A 111 -0.75 7.06 -8.01
C GLN A 111 0.37 7.59 -7.12
N SER A 112 0.04 8.45 -6.17
CA SER A 112 1.06 8.92 -5.23
C SER A 112 1.54 7.76 -4.35
N THR A 113 2.85 7.63 -4.19
CA THR A 113 3.48 6.62 -3.33
C THR A 113 2.95 6.70 -1.89
N SER A 114 2.70 7.91 -1.40
CA SER A 114 2.10 8.14 -0.08
C SER A 114 0.71 7.53 0.05
N SER A 115 -0.14 7.65 -0.98
CA SER A 115 -1.48 7.03 -1.00
C SER A 115 -1.40 5.51 -0.97
N ILE A 116 -0.49 4.91 -1.75
CA ILE A 116 -0.29 3.44 -1.77
C ILE A 116 0.17 2.95 -0.39
N ILE A 117 1.16 3.63 0.22
CA ILE A 117 1.66 3.28 1.57
C ILE A 117 0.54 3.42 2.60
N GLN A 118 -0.24 4.50 2.55
CA GLN A 118 -1.35 4.73 3.47
C GLN A 118 -2.42 3.63 3.35
N VAL A 119 -2.77 3.23 2.13
CA VAL A 119 -3.74 2.14 1.88
C VAL A 119 -3.20 0.80 2.40
N ALA A 120 -1.93 0.47 2.14
CA ALA A 120 -1.32 -0.80 2.52
C ALA A 120 -1.00 -0.91 4.03
N SER A 121 -0.78 0.21 4.73
CA SER A 121 -0.54 0.24 6.19
C SER A 121 -1.81 0.55 6.95
N GLU A 122 -2.20 1.82 7.00
CA GLU A 122 -3.32 2.30 7.81
C GLU A 122 -4.67 1.76 7.34
N GLY A 123 -4.92 1.70 6.02
CA GLY A 123 -6.14 1.14 5.46
C GLY A 123 -6.35 -0.31 5.86
N VAL A 124 -5.31 -1.13 5.79
CA VAL A 124 -5.37 -2.54 6.21
C VAL A 124 -5.55 -2.68 7.73
N GLU A 125 -4.95 -1.80 8.55
CA GLU A 125 -5.15 -1.79 10.01
C GLU A 125 -6.58 -1.43 10.41
N GLN A 126 -7.22 -0.49 9.71
CA GLN A 126 -8.65 -0.20 9.93
C GLN A 126 -9.53 -1.42 9.64
N LEU A 127 -9.19 -2.22 8.63
CA LEU A 127 -9.90 -3.46 8.31
C LEU A 127 -9.60 -4.59 9.31
N GLU A 128 -8.39 -4.66 9.86
CA GLU A 128 -8.05 -5.57 10.96
C GLU A 128 -9.01 -5.37 12.15
N ILE A 129 -9.19 -4.11 12.58
CA ILE A 129 -10.09 -3.76 13.69
C ILE A 129 -11.56 -4.03 13.30
N TYR A 130 -11.95 -3.74 12.05
CA TYR A 130 -13.28 -4.00 11.54
C TYR A 130 -13.66 -5.49 11.61
N PHE A 131 -12.78 -6.39 11.15
CA PHE A 131 -13.02 -7.84 11.17
C PHE A 131 -12.86 -8.46 12.56
N GLY A 132 -11.89 -7.99 13.34
CA GLY A 132 -11.62 -8.56 14.66
C GLY A 132 -12.61 -8.12 15.74
N ARG A 133 -13.09 -6.88 15.70
CA ARG A 133 -13.92 -6.32 16.77
C ARG A 133 -15.33 -5.99 16.31
N TYR A 134 -15.49 -5.21 15.23
CA TYR A 134 -16.82 -4.72 14.84
C TYR A 134 -17.75 -5.83 14.34
N LEU A 135 -17.33 -6.67 13.39
CA LEU A 135 -18.19 -7.72 12.84
C LEU A 135 -18.63 -8.76 13.87
N PRO A 136 -17.75 -9.33 14.72
CA PRO A 136 -18.19 -10.23 15.79
C PRO A 136 -19.15 -9.55 16.74
N GLN A 137 -18.90 -8.29 17.13
CA GLN A 137 -19.78 -7.54 18.03
C GLN A 137 -21.15 -7.27 17.41
N LEU A 138 -21.21 -7.00 16.10
CA LEU A 138 -22.47 -6.80 15.38
C LEU A 138 -23.40 -8.03 15.51
N PHE A 139 -22.86 -9.23 15.24
CA PHE A 139 -23.66 -10.46 15.36
C PHE A 139 -23.99 -10.80 16.82
N TYR A 140 -23.02 -10.62 17.71
CA TYR A 140 -23.23 -10.86 19.15
C TYR A 140 -24.28 -9.91 19.75
N SER A 141 -24.29 -8.63 19.34
CA SER A 141 -25.25 -7.63 19.83
C SER A 141 -26.71 -7.91 19.42
N LEU A 142 -26.93 -8.72 18.40
CA LEU A 142 -28.26 -9.22 18.04
C LEU A 142 -28.62 -10.47 18.82
N LEU A 143 -27.66 -11.38 19.02
CA LEU A 143 -27.88 -12.66 19.68
C LEU A 143 -28.07 -12.52 21.18
N ALA A 144 -27.35 -11.66 21.86
CA ALA A 144 -27.34 -11.53 23.31
C ALA A 144 -28.71 -11.08 23.89
N PRO A 145 -29.35 -9.99 23.40
CA PRO A 145 -30.65 -9.58 23.89
C PRO A 145 -31.74 -10.62 23.64
N LEU A 146 -31.68 -11.32 22.49
CA LEU A 146 -32.63 -12.39 22.19
C LEU A 146 -32.50 -13.58 23.16
N THR A 147 -31.27 -13.96 23.51
CA THR A 147 -30.99 -15.02 24.48
C THR A 147 -31.46 -14.64 25.86
N LEU A 148 -31.19 -13.41 26.30
CA LEU A 148 -31.64 -12.89 27.59
C LEU A 148 -33.17 -12.77 27.67
N PHE A 149 -33.79 -12.31 26.58
CA PHE A 149 -35.25 -12.27 26.49
C PHE A 149 -35.86 -13.67 26.62
N ALA A 150 -35.36 -14.64 25.85
CA ALA A 150 -35.83 -16.03 25.91
C ALA A 150 -35.65 -16.65 27.31
N PHE A 151 -34.66 -16.23 28.07
CA PHE A 151 -34.45 -16.69 29.44
C PHE A 151 -35.32 -15.94 30.45
N LEU A 152 -35.39 -14.60 30.40
CA LEU A 152 -36.08 -13.79 31.40
C LEU A 152 -37.62 -13.81 31.26
N ILE A 153 -38.13 -14.18 30.09
CA ILE A 153 -39.60 -14.32 29.86
C ILE A 153 -40.25 -15.31 30.82
N PHE A 154 -39.54 -16.34 31.27
CA PHE A 154 -40.05 -17.34 32.23
C PHE A 154 -40.24 -16.77 33.63
N PHE A 155 -39.58 -15.64 33.98
CA PHE A 155 -39.73 -14.98 35.28
C PHE A 155 -40.75 -13.86 35.24
N SER A 156 -40.73 -13.01 34.21
CA SER A 156 -41.71 -11.96 33.98
C SER A 156 -41.80 -11.60 32.50
N PHE A 157 -42.93 -11.95 31.88
CA PHE A 157 -43.20 -11.55 30.49
C PHE A 157 -43.21 -10.03 30.30
N LYS A 158 -43.91 -9.29 31.24
CA LYS A 158 -44.06 -7.83 31.16
C LYS A 158 -42.71 -7.11 31.19
N THR A 159 -41.84 -7.43 32.13
CA THR A 159 -40.52 -6.79 32.28
C THR A 159 -39.58 -7.16 31.11
N ALA A 160 -39.59 -8.43 30.69
CA ALA A 160 -38.78 -8.90 29.58
C ALA A 160 -39.14 -8.19 28.25
N VAL A 161 -40.44 -8.01 27.98
CA VAL A 161 -40.91 -7.28 26.79
C VAL A 161 -40.52 -5.79 26.83
N ILE A 162 -40.65 -5.14 28.00
CA ILE A 162 -40.24 -3.73 28.15
C ILE A 162 -38.74 -3.56 27.85
N LEU A 163 -37.89 -4.44 28.40
CA LEU A 163 -36.48 -4.45 28.11
C LEU A 163 -36.20 -4.61 26.60
N LEU A 164 -36.88 -5.58 25.96
CA LEU A 164 -36.72 -5.84 24.53
C LEU A 164 -37.14 -4.65 23.66
N ILE A 165 -38.24 -3.93 24.01
CA ILE A 165 -38.71 -2.74 23.30
C ILE A 165 -37.69 -1.59 23.41
N CYS A 166 -36.93 -1.48 24.51
CA CYS A 166 -35.90 -0.48 24.68
C CYS A 166 -34.64 -0.76 23.84
N VAL A 167 -34.37 -2.02 23.45
CA VAL A 167 -33.17 -2.42 22.69
C VAL A 167 -33.00 -1.67 21.36
N PRO A 168 -34.02 -1.52 20.50
CA PRO A 168 -33.92 -0.80 19.23
C PRO A 168 -33.60 0.69 19.34
N LEU A 169 -33.76 1.32 20.49
CA LEU A 169 -33.45 2.74 20.68
C LEU A 169 -31.96 3.03 20.48
N ILE A 170 -31.08 2.08 20.85
CA ILE A 170 -29.65 2.25 20.66
C ILE A 170 -29.27 2.23 19.17
N PRO A 171 -29.63 1.23 18.34
CA PRO A 171 -29.38 1.30 16.89
C PRO A 171 -29.99 2.52 16.21
N MET A 172 -31.17 2.97 16.64
CA MET A 172 -31.80 4.18 16.11
C MET A 172 -30.96 5.43 16.40
N SER A 173 -30.44 5.57 17.63
CA SER A 173 -29.54 6.67 17.99
C SER A 173 -28.24 6.64 17.17
N ILE A 174 -27.68 5.46 16.92
CA ILE A 174 -26.49 5.28 16.05
C ILE A 174 -26.77 5.80 14.63
N ILE A 175 -27.92 5.45 14.06
CA ILE A 175 -28.32 5.89 12.71
C ILE A 175 -28.50 7.43 12.67
N ALA A 176 -29.10 8.02 13.68
CA ALA A 176 -29.30 9.46 13.76
C ALA A 176 -27.98 10.23 13.83
N VAL A 177 -27.04 9.78 14.65
CA VAL A 177 -25.69 10.36 14.77
C VAL A 177 -24.89 10.19 13.48
N ASN A 178 -25.09 9.12 12.73
CA ASN A 178 -24.35 8.80 11.49
C ASN A 178 -24.45 9.92 10.44
N LYS A 179 -25.63 10.53 10.27
CA LYS A 179 -25.82 11.63 9.29
C LYS A 179 -24.92 12.83 9.57
N ILE A 180 -24.75 13.19 10.85
CA ILE A 180 -23.93 14.32 11.30
C ILE A 180 -22.44 13.94 11.22
N ALA A 181 -22.09 12.74 11.69
CA ALA A 181 -20.75 12.22 11.75
C ALA A 181 -20.07 12.15 10.37
N LYS A 182 -20.80 11.70 9.36
CA LYS A 182 -20.24 11.49 8.00
C LYS A 182 -19.63 12.76 7.40
N LYS A 183 -20.33 13.90 7.49
CA LYS A 183 -19.84 15.18 6.94
C LYS A 183 -18.62 15.70 7.70
N LEU A 184 -18.64 15.59 9.04
CA LEU A 184 -17.55 16.05 9.89
C LEU A 184 -16.28 15.20 9.71
N LEU A 185 -16.43 13.88 9.64
CA LEU A 185 -15.33 12.94 9.39
C LEU A 185 -14.71 13.11 8.01
N ALA A 186 -15.51 13.34 6.96
CA ALA A 186 -14.97 13.63 5.63
C ALA A 186 -14.09 14.90 5.63
N LYS A 187 -14.53 15.95 6.34
CA LYS A 187 -13.73 17.17 6.50
C LYS A 187 -12.46 16.94 7.31
N TYR A 188 -12.54 16.15 8.39
CA TYR A 188 -11.38 15.76 9.20
C TYR A 188 -10.31 15.05 8.36
N TRP A 189 -10.72 14.03 7.58
CA TRP A 189 -9.81 13.27 6.73
C TRP A 189 -9.15 14.11 5.64
N SER A 190 -9.89 15.05 5.03
CA SER A 190 -9.33 15.96 4.04
C SER A 190 -8.22 16.83 4.63
N ILE A 191 -8.46 17.41 5.83
CA ILE A 191 -7.47 18.25 6.52
C ILE A 191 -6.28 17.43 7.01
N TYR A 192 -6.50 16.22 7.51
CA TYR A 192 -5.45 15.31 7.97
C TYR A 192 -4.47 14.93 6.84
N VAL A 193 -5.03 14.57 5.67
CA VAL A 193 -4.21 14.23 4.49
C VAL A 193 -3.46 15.47 3.99
N GLY A 194 -4.11 16.64 3.95
CA GLY A 194 -3.47 17.89 3.56
C GLY A 194 -2.28 18.26 4.46
N LEU A 195 -2.47 18.21 5.77
CA LEU A 195 -1.42 18.49 6.75
C LEU A 195 -0.24 17.50 6.61
N GLY A 196 -0.53 16.21 6.41
CA GLY A 196 0.51 15.19 6.20
C GLY A 196 1.32 15.43 4.92
N SER A 197 0.66 15.85 3.84
CA SER A 197 1.33 16.21 2.59
C SER A 197 2.21 17.44 2.75
N SER A 198 1.68 18.51 3.38
CA SER A 198 2.42 19.74 3.66
C SER A 198 3.64 19.50 4.55
N PHE A 199 3.50 18.65 5.58
CA PHE A 199 4.62 18.26 6.44
C PHE A 199 5.72 17.53 5.66
N LEU A 200 5.36 16.54 4.84
CA LEU A 200 6.31 15.77 4.04
C LEU A 200 7.04 16.67 3.02
N ASP A 201 6.32 17.58 2.40
CA ASP A 201 6.87 18.55 1.43
C ASP A 201 7.91 19.47 2.09
N ASN A 202 7.56 20.03 3.25
CA ASN A 202 8.48 20.86 4.03
C ASN A 202 9.71 20.06 4.52
N LEU A 203 9.55 18.81 4.89
CA LEU A 203 10.66 17.94 5.32
C LEU A 203 11.59 17.61 4.15
N GLN A 204 11.05 17.31 2.96
CA GLN A 204 11.83 17.06 1.76
C GLN A 204 12.55 18.33 1.28
N GLY A 205 11.92 19.49 1.41
CA GLY A 205 12.47 20.79 1.07
C GLY A 205 13.31 21.45 2.17
N LEU A 206 13.58 20.75 3.31
CA LEU A 206 14.20 21.36 4.49
C LEU A 206 15.56 22.04 4.20
N ILE A 207 16.39 21.45 3.34
CA ILE A 207 17.68 22.02 2.94
C ILE A 207 17.46 23.34 2.22
N THR A 208 16.51 23.40 1.30
CA THR A 208 16.15 24.62 0.56
C THR A 208 15.64 25.69 1.52
N LEU A 209 14.76 25.33 2.46
CA LEU A 209 14.25 26.27 3.47
C LEU A 209 15.37 26.85 4.33
N LYS A 210 16.36 26.05 4.71
CA LYS A 210 17.53 26.49 5.48
C LYS A 210 18.44 27.41 4.68
N ILE A 211 18.70 27.10 3.39
CA ILE A 211 19.54 27.94 2.52
C ILE A 211 18.90 29.32 2.34
N TYR A 212 17.58 29.40 2.11
CA TYR A 212 16.86 30.66 1.90
C TYR A 212 16.37 31.33 3.21
N GLN A 213 16.65 30.73 4.38
CA GLN A 213 16.27 31.24 5.70
C GLN A 213 14.74 31.45 5.84
N ASP A 214 13.93 30.64 5.14
CA ASP A 214 12.46 30.75 5.11
C ASP A 214 11.78 29.76 6.09
N ASP A 215 12.58 29.09 6.92
CA ASP A 215 12.11 28.07 7.88
C ASP A 215 11.15 28.65 8.93
N ALA A 216 11.36 29.90 9.39
CA ALA A 216 10.48 30.54 10.35
C ALA A 216 9.08 30.85 9.77
N TYR A 217 9.00 31.28 8.50
CA TYR A 217 7.74 31.53 7.81
C TYR A 217 6.97 30.23 7.60
N LYS A 218 7.67 29.18 7.13
CA LYS A 218 7.05 27.86 6.93
C LYS A 218 6.62 27.20 8.24
N ALA A 219 7.39 27.35 9.32
CA ALA A 219 6.99 26.90 10.66
C ALA A 219 5.69 27.54 11.10
N LYS A 220 5.54 28.87 10.93
CA LYS A 220 4.30 29.58 11.25
C LYS A 220 3.11 29.10 10.42
N ALA A 221 3.29 28.89 9.12
CA ALA A 221 2.24 28.35 8.25
C ALA A 221 1.81 26.94 8.71
N MET A 222 2.77 26.09 9.08
CA MET A 222 2.49 24.75 9.64
C MET A 222 1.75 24.82 10.98
N ASP A 223 2.08 25.77 11.85
CA ASP A 223 1.37 25.99 13.12
C ASP A 223 -0.10 26.36 12.88
N GLU A 224 -0.39 27.20 11.87
CA GLU A 224 -1.75 27.56 11.50
C GLU A 224 -2.53 26.36 10.95
N GLU A 225 -1.93 25.53 10.10
CA GLU A 225 -2.51 24.29 9.61
C GLU A 225 -2.76 23.29 10.76
N ALA A 226 -1.79 23.13 11.65
CA ALA A 226 -1.88 22.25 12.83
C ALA A 226 -3.01 22.72 13.77
N GLU A 227 -3.15 24.04 14.01
CA GLU A 227 -4.22 24.59 14.82
C GLU A 227 -5.60 24.40 14.16
N HIS A 228 -5.67 24.52 12.84
CA HIS A 228 -6.88 24.20 12.10
C HIS A 228 -7.26 22.72 12.25
N PHE A 229 -6.28 21.83 12.12
CA PHE A 229 -6.46 20.38 12.34
C PHE A 229 -6.89 20.08 13.78
N ARG A 230 -6.25 20.70 14.78
CA ARG A 230 -6.64 20.58 16.19
C ARG A 230 -8.11 20.94 16.42
N LYS A 231 -8.57 22.07 15.86
CA LYS A 231 -9.96 22.51 16.01
C LYS A 231 -10.96 21.52 15.43
N ILE A 232 -10.66 20.94 14.26
CA ILE A 232 -11.51 19.91 13.64
C ILE A 232 -11.47 18.60 14.44
N THR A 233 -10.29 18.20 14.91
CA THR A 233 -10.13 17.02 15.76
C THR A 233 -10.96 17.13 17.04
N MET A 234 -10.92 18.29 17.70
CA MET A 234 -11.74 18.54 18.90
C MET A 234 -13.25 18.47 18.60
N LYS A 235 -13.70 18.97 17.45
CA LYS A 235 -15.11 18.82 17.04
C LYS A 235 -15.50 17.37 16.81
N VAL A 236 -14.63 16.56 16.20
CA VAL A 236 -14.84 15.12 16.01
C VAL A 236 -14.91 14.41 17.38
N LEU A 237 -13.95 14.67 18.27
CA LEU A 237 -13.93 14.10 19.61
C LEU A 237 -15.19 14.45 20.42
N THR A 238 -15.60 15.72 20.41
CA THR A 238 -16.83 16.17 21.09
C THR A 238 -18.06 15.43 20.55
N MET A 239 -18.16 15.29 19.22
CA MET A 239 -19.25 14.54 18.60
C MET A 239 -19.21 13.05 19.04
N GLN A 240 -18.04 12.43 19.08
CA GLN A 240 -17.88 11.05 19.50
C GLN A 240 -18.26 10.84 20.96
N LEU A 241 -17.79 11.69 21.87
CA LEU A 241 -18.12 11.64 23.28
C LEU A 241 -19.63 11.84 23.53
N ASN A 242 -20.24 12.84 22.88
CA ASN A 242 -21.67 13.06 23.00
C ASN A 242 -22.49 11.88 22.48
N SER A 243 -22.04 11.22 21.39
CA SER A 243 -22.66 10.01 20.86
C SER A 243 -22.60 8.86 21.85
N VAL A 244 -21.44 8.63 22.48
CA VAL A 244 -21.27 7.59 23.50
C VAL A 244 -22.13 7.90 24.74
N SER A 245 -22.13 9.14 25.21
CA SER A 245 -22.96 9.59 26.34
C SER A 245 -24.46 9.36 26.10
N LEU A 246 -24.93 9.65 24.87
CA LEU A 246 -26.32 9.36 24.50
C LEU A 246 -26.63 7.86 24.54
N MET A 247 -25.72 7.03 24.03
CA MET A 247 -25.88 5.57 24.06
C MET A 247 -25.84 5.03 25.49
N ASP A 248 -25.00 5.59 26.36
CA ASP A 248 -24.93 5.25 27.78
C ASP A 248 -26.22 5.60 28.49
N LEU A 249 -26.76 6.78 28.21
CA LEU A 249 -28.06 7.20 28.76
C LEU A 249 -29.19 6.24 28.34
N LEU A 250 -29.22 5.82 27.07
CA LEU A 250 -30.23 4.87 26.59
C LEU A 250 -30.04 3.46 27.17
N ALA A 251 -28.78 3.02 27.30
CA ALA A 251 -28.48 1.68 27.81
C ALA A 251 -28.80 1.56 29.31
N TYR A 252 -28.28 2.49 30.13
CA TYR A 252 -28.51 2.48 31.57
C TYR A 252 -29.92 2.93 31.91
N GLY A 253 -30.53 3.86 31.15
CA GLY A 253 -31.93 4.24 31.28
C GLY A 253 -32.85 3.09 30.98
N GLY A 254 -32.63 2.30 29.93
CA GLY A 254 -33.38 1.10 29.63
C GLY A 254 -33.24 0.03 30.72
N ALA A 255 -32.02 -0.18 31.24
CA ALA A 255 -31.80 -1.08 32.37
C ALA A 255 -32.55 -0.60 33.63
N ALA A 256 -32.53 0.69 33.95
CA ALA A 256 -33.23 1.28 35.07
C ALA A 256 -34.77 1.11 34.97
N ILE A 257 -35.32 1.28 33.76
CA ILE A 257 -36.75 1.04 33.50
C ILE A 257 -37.10 -0.45 33.75
N GLY A 258 -36.23 -1.37 33.28
CA GLY A 258 -36.40 -2.81 33.54
C GLY A 258 -36.34 -3.15 35.03
N ILE A 259 -35.40 -2.60 35.79
CA ILE A 259 -35.29 -2.79 37.23
C ILE A 259 -36.54 -2.20 37.96
N LEU A 260 -36.95 -0.97 37.60
CA LEU A 260 -38.09 -0.33 38.19
C LEU A 260 -39.39 -1.16 37.96
N THR A 261 -39.60 -1.65 36.74
CA THR A 261 -40.77 -2.50 36.43
C THR A 261 -40.72 -3.83 37.18
N ALA A 262 -39.54 -4.44 37.40
CA ALA A 262 -39.39 -5.64 38.21
C ALA A 262 -39.71 -5.38 39.69
N LEU A 263 -39.27 -4.25 40.24
CA LEU A 263 -39.58 -3.84 41.62
C LEU A 263 -41.06 -3.56 41.82
N LEU A 264 -41.76 -2.90 40.88
CA LEU A 264 -43.20 -2.67 40.93
C LEU A 264 -43.97 -3.99 40.90
N GLN A 265 -43.60 -4.94 40.05
CA GLN A 265 -44.23 -6.28 40.02
C GLN A 265 -43.94 -7.09 41.27
N PHE A 266 -42.81 -6.91 41.90
CA PHE A 266 -42.53 -7.52 43.22
C PHE A 266 -43.43 -6.95 44.29
N GLN A 267 -43.67 -5.64 44.32
CA GLN A 267 -44.59 -4.99 45.25
C GLN A 267 -46.03 -5.52 45.08
N ASP A 268 -46.43 -5.82 43.83
CA ASP A 268 -47.72 -6.40 43.48
C ASP A 268 -47.79 -7.94 43.72
N ASN A 269 -46.78 -8.56 44.33
CA ASN A 269 -46.62 -10.01 44.53
C ASN A 269 -46.68 -10.85 43.22
N GLN A 270 -46.37 -10.23 42.07
CA GLN A 270 -46.31 -10.90 40.74
C GLN A 270 -44.92 -11.47 40.42
N LEU A 271 -43.90 -11.12 41.18
CA LEU A 271 -42.52 -11.54 40.96
C LEU A 271 -41.90 -12.01 42.27
N THR A 272 -41.07 -13.06 42.23
CA THR A 272 -40.33 -13.58 43.37
C THR A 272 -39.08 -12.74 43.67
N VAL A 273 -38.52 -12.85 44.90
CA VAL A 273 -37.24 -12.22 45.26
C VAL A 273 -36.14 -12.60 44.29
N LEU A 274 -36.04 -13.89 43.92
CA LEU A 274 -35.12 -14.39 42.92
C LEU A 274 -35.27 -13.67 41.59
N GLY A 275 -36.49 -13.48 41.11
CA GLY A 275 -36.77 -12.78 39.86
C GLY A 275 -36.33 -11.33 39.89
N VAL A 276 -36.55 -10.60 40.99
CA VAL A 276 -36.08 -9.21 41.13
C VAL A 276 -34.56 -9.12 41.04
N ILE A 277 -33.84 -9.99 41.79
CA ILE A 277 -32.39 -10.00 41.79
C ILE A 277 -31.84 -10.33 40.38
N LEU A 278 -32.46 -11.29 39.69
CA LEU A 278 -32.11 -11.62 38.31
C LEU A 278 -32.28 -10.44 37.36
N PHE A 279 -33.40 -9.70 37.45
CA PHE A 279 -33.60 -8.50 36.61
C PHE A 279 -32.60 -7.40 36.97
N ILE A 280 -32.25 -7.21 38.24
CA ILE A 280 -31.18 -6.24 38.64
C ILE A 280 -29.86 -6.61 38.02
N LEU A 281 -29.44 -7.88 38.05
CA LEU A 281 -28.14 -8.33 37.54
C LEU A 281 -28.10 -8.40 36.01
N LEU A 282 -29.19 -8.82 35.35
CA LEU A 282 -29.17 -9.09 33.92
C LEU A 282 -29.72 -7.95 33.04
N SER A 283 -30.43 -6.95 33.60
CA SER A 283 -30.97 -5.84 32.82
C SER A 283 -29.90 -5.06 32.06
N SER A 284 -28.74 -4.86 32.66
CA SER A 284 -27.60 -4.18 32.00
C SER A 284 -27.03 -5.02 30.86
N GLU A 285 -26.98 -6.34 31.00
CA GLU A 285 -26.44 -7.25 29.96
C GLU A 285 -27.29 -7.24 28.67
N PHE A 286 -28.56 -6.79 28.70
CA PHE A 286 -29.34 -6.54 27.48
C PHE A 286 -28.76 -5.47 26.59
N PHE A 287 -28.20 -4.41 27.19
CA PHE A 287 -27.80 -3.19 26.49
C PHE A 287 -26.32 -3.09 26.26
N ILE A 288 -25.47 -3.69 27.11
CA ILE A 288 -24.01 -3.65 27.01
C ILE A 288 -23.49 -4.07 25.61
N PRO A 289 -23.99 -5.19 25.01
CA PRO A 289 -23.51 -5.58 23.66
C PRO A 289 -23.80 -4.53 22.57
N LEU A 290 -24.96 -3.88 22.62
CA LEU A 290 -25.35 -2.85 21.66
C LEU A 290 -24.60 -1.52 21.92
N ARG A 291 -24.41 -1.18 23.19
CA ARG A 291 -23.59 -0.04 23.58
C ARG A 291 -22.15 -0.18 23.05
N LEU A 292 -21.54 -1.36 23.21
CA LEU A 292 -20.22 -1.67 22.66
C LEU A 292 -20.22 -1.62 21.13
N LEU A 293 -21.27 -2.11 20.48
CA LEU A 293 -21.43 -1.95 19.02
C LEU A 293 -21.44 -0.48 18.63
N GLY A 294 -22.12 0.37 19.40
CA GLY A 294 -22.15 1.80 19.19
C GLY A 294 -20.77 2.45 19.32
N SER A 295 -19.95 2.04 20.26
CA SER A 295 -18.57 2.52 20.39
C SER A 295 -17.68 2.10 19.21
N PHE A 296 -17.97 0.96 18.58
CA PHE A 296 -17.28 0.51 17.36
C PHE A 296 -17.83 1.07 16.06
N PHE A 297 -18.82 1.96 16.12
CA PHE A 297 -19.41 2.57 14.93
C PHE A 297 -18.38 3.33 14.07
N HIS A 298 -17.48 4.06 14.71
CA HIS A 298 -16.41 4.79 14.01
C HIS A 298 -15.42 3.85 13.31
N VAL A 299 -15.16 2.70 13.93
CA VAL A 299 -14.37 1.61 13.34
C VAL A 299 -15.01 1.10 12.05
N ALA A 300 -16.34 0.91 12.06
CA ALA A 300 -17.07 0.48 10.88
C ALA A 300 -17.01 1.50 9.74
N MET A 301 -17.10 2.79 10.05
CA MET A 301 -17.00 3.87 9.06
C MET A 301 -15.60 3.95 8.45
N ASN A 302 -14.57 3.92 9.29
CA ASN A 302 -13.17 3.94 8.86
C ASN A 302 -12.85 2.68 8.04
N GLY A 303 -13.29 1.51 8.50
CA GLY A 303 -13.14 0.25 7.79
C GLY A 303 -13.80 0.27 6.41
N LYS A 304 -14.99 0.88 6.28
CA LYS A 304 -15.65 1.03 4.98
C LYS A 304 -14.88 1.99 4.07
N ALA A 305 -14.44 3.14 4.57
CA ALA A 305 -13.66 4.09 3.78
C ALA A 305 -12.32 3.49 3.32
N ALA A 306 -11.65 2.72 4.18
CA ALA A 306 -10.46 1.97 3.84
C ALA A 306 -10.73 0.88 2.79
N SER A 307 -11.84 0.14 2.94
CA SER A 307 -12.32 -0.83 1.96
C SER A 307 -12.49 -0.21 0.58
N ASP A 308 -13.22 0.91 0.49
CA ASP A 308 -13.47 1.58 -0.78
C ASP A 308 -12.15 2.00 -1.47
N LYS A 309 -11.17 2.52 -0.71
CA LYS A 309 -9.84 2.86 -1.24
C LYS A 309 -9.05 1.63 -1.70
N ILE A 310 -9.05 0.54 -0.90
CA ILE A 310 -8.36 -0.71 -1.25
C ILE A 310 -8.98 -1.30 -2.52
N PHE A 311 -10.31 -1.35 -2.64
CA PHE A 311 -10.96 -1.88 -3.83
C PHE A 311 -10.79 -0.98 -5.04
N THR A 312 -10.74 0.34 -4.89
CA THR A 312 -10.36 1.23 -6.00
C THR A 312 -9.00 0.84 -6.58
N LEU A 313 -8.02 0.51 -5.73
CA LEU A 313 -6.72 0.03 -6.18
C LEU A 313 -6.80 -1.38 -6.78
N LEU A 314 -7.49 -2.32 -6.13
CA LEU A 314 -7.58 -3.71 -6.59
C LEU A 314 -8.40 -3.87 -7.87
N ASP A 315 -9.46 -3.09 -8.03
CA ASP A 315 -10.36 -3.10 -9.18
C ASP A 315 -9.80 -2.28 -10.38
N THR A 316 -8.71 -1.53 -10.20
CA THR A 316 -8.05 -0.85 -11.32
C THR A 316 -7.76 -1.86 -12.41
N PRO A 317 -8.26 -1.69 -13.64
CA PRO A 317 -8.04 -2.66 -14.71
C PRO A 317 -6.55 -2.75 -15.02
N VAL A 318 -6.00 -3.95 -14.95
CA VAL A 318 -4.66 -4.26 -15.46
C VAL A 318 -4.88 -4.83 -16.86
N GLU A 319 -4.29 -4.21 -17.86
CA GLU A 319 -4.29 -4.78 -19.20
C GLU A 319 -3.61 -6.15 -19.16
N THR A 320 -4.42 -7.20 -19.08
CA THR A 320 -3.92 -8.57 -19.24
C THR A 320 -3.73 -8.80 -20.74
N GLN A 321 -2.50 -9.11 -21.12
CA GLN A 321 -2.23 -9.56 -22.50
C GLN A 321 -2.94 -10.89 -22.71
N THR A 322 -4.05 -10.86 -23.46
CA THR A 322 -4.91 -12.05 -23.66
C THR A 322 -4.30 -13.10 -24.59
N GLN A 323 -3.24 -12.76 -25.36
CA GLN A 323 -2.52 -13.67 -26.26
C GLN A 323 -1.04 -13.30 -26.33
N ALA A 324 -0.36 -13.32 -25.18
CA ALA A 324 1.07 -13.02 -25.14
C ALA A 324 1.89 -14.10 -25.87
N VAL A 325 2.68 -13.69 -26.85
CA VAL A 325 3.58 -14.55 -27.60
C VAL A 325 4.95 -14.55 -26.93
N TYR A 326 5.52 -15.74 -26.73
CA TYR A 326 6.86 -15.86 -26.19
C TYR A 326 7.90 -15.24 -27.13
N PHE A 327 8.73 -14.37 -26.62
CA PHE A 327 9.76 -13.68 -27.39
C PHE A 327 11.01 -14.54 -27.54
N ALA A 328 11.06 -15.32 -28.60
CA ALA A 328 12.19 -16.20 -28.93
C ALA A 328 13.22 -15.47 -29.76
N THR A 329 14.30 -14.98 -29.14
CA THR A 329 15.46 -14.46 -29.85
C THR A 329 16.75 -15.00 -29.26
N LYS A 330 17.77 -15.29 -30.11
CA LYS A 330 19.00 -15.89 -29.64
C LYS A 330 20.11 -14.87 -29.40
N ASN A 331 20.36 -13.89 -30.27
CA ASN A 331 21.60 -13.10 -30.19
C ASN A 331 21.45 -11.61 -30.40
N ALA A 332 20.53 -11.12 -31.24
CA ALA A 332 20.38 -9.70 -31.54
C ALA A 332 18.93 -9.36 -31.84
N ILE A 333 18.55 -8.14 -31.56
CA ILE A 333 17.19 -7.64 -31.73
C ILE A 333 17.22 -6.49 -32.70
N GLN A 334 16.40 -6.57 -33.76
CA GLN A 334 16.01 -5.43 -34.58
C GLN A 334 14.79 -4.78 -33.97
N VAL A 335 14.74 -3.46 -33.96
CA VAL A 335 13.55 -2.71 -33.53
C VAL A 335 13.12 -1.78 -34.65
N ASP A 336 11.89 -1.96 -35.14
CA ASP A 336 11.28 -1.13 -36.15
C ASP A 336 10.17 -0.28 -35.53
N ILE A 337 10.24 1.02 -35.70
CA ILE A 337 9.27 1.99 -35.21
C ILE A 337 8.56 2.57 -36.42
N GLN A 338 7.22 2.52 -36.40
CA GLN A 338 6.38 2.92 -37.54
C GLN A 338 5.32 3.91 -37.08
N ASP A 339 5.35 5.12 -37.63
CA ASP A 339 4.40 6.22 -37.39
C ASP A 339 4.02 6.40 -35.91
N LEU A 340 5.06 6.40 -35.05
CA LEU A 340 4.88 6.38 -33.59
C LEU A 340 4.43 7.75 -33.07
N HIS A 341 3.29 7.77 -32.33
CA HIS A 341 2.80 8.95 -31.64
C HIS A 341 2.53 8.66 -30.16
N PHE A 342 2.93 9.62 -29.32
CA PHE A 342 2.68 9.56 -27.89
C PHE A 342 2.63 10.95 -27.25
N ALA A 343 1.66 11.15 -26.35
CA ALA A 343 1.53 12.34 -25.52
C ALA A 343 1.18 11.95 -24.08
N TYR A 344 1.79 12.64 -23.09
CA TYR A 344 1.41 12.50 -21.67
C TYR A 344 0.10 13.20 -21.34
N SER A 345 -0.23 14.26 -22.09
CA SER A 345 -1.52 14.97 -22.07
C SER A 345 -1.85 15.45 -23.47
N GLU A 346 -3.12 15.68 -23.75
CA GLU A 346 -3.57 16.15 -25.08
C GLU A 346 -2.86 17.42 -25.57
N GLU A 347 -2.40 18.28 -24.65
CA GLU A 347 -1.75 19.55 -24.97
C GLU A 347 -0.23 19.44 -25.20
N LYS A 348 0.41 18.31 -24.86
CA LYS A 348 1.88 18.16 -24.91
C LYS A 348 2.27 16.84 -25.60
N PRO A 349 2.31 16.80 -26.93
CA PRO A 349 2.85 15.66 -27.66
C PRO A 349 4.34 15.50 -27.35
N ALA A 350 4.77 14.28 -27.04
CA ALA A 350 6.16 13.95 -26.73
C ALA A 350 6.87 13.23 -27.88
N ILE A 351 6.12 12.45 -28.67
CA ILE A 351 6.58 11.80 -29.91
C ILE A 351 5.51 12.05 -30.99
N VAL A 352 5.95 12.41 -32.20
CA VAL A 352 5.05 12.83 -33.28
C VAL A 352 5.52 12.24 -34.62
N GLY A 353 4.89 11.15 -35.07
CA GLY A 353 5.18 10.52 -36.37
C GLY A 353 6.65 10.06 -36.47
N LEU A 354 7.12 9.29 -35.49
CA LEU A 354 8.50 8.81 -35.49
C LEU A 354 8.58 7.49 -36.27
N ASP A 355 9.40 7.52 -37.34
CA ASP A 355 9.72 6.36 -38.20
C ASP A 355 11.23 6.13 -38.17
N LEU A 356 11.68 4.97 -37.68
CA LEU A 356 13.08 4.56 -37.72
C LEU A 356 13.26 3.07 -37.46
N SER A 357 14.42 2.54 -37.86
CA SER A 357 14.84 1.17 -37.56
C SER A 357 16.15 1.17 -36.77
N ILE A 358 16.22 0.40 -35.69
CA ILE A 358 17.41 0.08 -34.92
C ILE A 358 17.90 -1.28 -35.39
N LEU A 359 19.04 -1.29 -36.07
CA LEU A 359 19.58 -2.52 -36.67
C LEU A 359 20.26 -3.39 -35.62
N PRO A 360 20.23 -4.72 -35.80
CA PRO A 360 20.89 -5.65 -34.87
C PRO A 360 22.41 -5.49 -34.89
N ASN A 361 23.06 -5.77 -33.74
CA ASN A 361 24.50 -5.72 -33.58
C ASN A 361 25.16 -4.36 -33.95
N GLN A 362 24.48 -3.27 -33.63
CA GLN A 362 24.93 -1.91 -33.83
C GLN A 362 24.68 -1.04 -32.60
N LEU A 363 25.49 0.00 -32.48
CA LEU A 363 25.29 1.09 -31.53
C LEU A 363 24.45 2.19 -32.20
N THR A 364 23.19 2.31 -31.77
CA THR A 364 22.34 3.42 -32.17
C THR A 364 22.24 4.44 -31.04
N VAL A 365 22.57 5.70 -31.33
CA VAL A 365 22.57 6.78 -30.34
C VAL A 365 21.45 7.78 -30.66
N PHE A 366 20.68 8.16 -29.65
CA PHE A 366 19.70 9.23 -29.73
C PHE A 366 20.24 10.49 -29.06
N VAL A 367 20.25 11.59 -29.80
CA VAL A 367 20.69 12.90 -29.34
C VAL A 367 19.63 13.97 -29.60
N GLY A 368 19.73 15.12 -28.96
CA GLY A 368 18.80 16.23 -29.10
C GLY A 368 18.66 17.04 -27.83
N LYS A 369 18.01 18.19 -27.91
CA LYS A 369 17.80 19.10 -26.77
C LYS A 369 17.02 18.42 -25.64
N SER A 370 17.16 18.95 -24.42
CA SER A 370 16.35 18.45 -23.29
C SER A 370 14.85 18.63 -23.59
N GLY A 371 14.05 17.62 -23.28
CA GLY A 371 12.60 17.61 -23.53
C GLY A 371 12.19 17.25 -24.98
N CYS A 372 13.11 16.88 -25.89
CA CYS A 372 12.75 16.50 -27.25
C CYS A 372 12.12 15.10 -27.41
N GLY A 373 11.95 14.32 -26.31
CA GLY A 373 11.25 13.02 -26.35
C GLY A 373 12.13 11.78 -26.15
N LYS A 374 13.45 11.90 -25.90
CA LYS A 374 14.40 10.75 -25.75
C LYS A 374 13.98 9.76 -24.66
N SER A 375 13.79 10.23 -23.44
CA SER A 375 13.39 9.34 -22.32
C SER A 375 11.96 8.80 -22.49
N THR A 376 11.10 9.54 -23.21
CA THR A 376 9.78 9.04 -23.63
C THR A 376 9.92 7.87 -24.60
N LEU A 377 10.85 7.97 -25.55
CA LEU A 377 11.15 6.87 -26.48
C LEU A 377 11.64 5.63 -25.72
N VAL A 378 12.57 5.77 -24.75
CA VAL A 378 12.99 4.65 -23.90
C VAL A 378 11.81 4.03 -23.18
N SER A 379 10.93 4.84 -22.61
CA SER A 379 9.72 4.36 -21.91
C SER A 379 8.78 3.55 -22.84
N LEU A 380 8.69 3.94 -24.10
CA LEU A 380 7.92 3.21 -25.12
C LEU A 380 8.64 1.93 -25.56
N LEU A 381 9.94 1.97 -25.78
CA LEU A 381 10.78 0.80 -26.11
C LEU A 381 10.79 -0.26 -25.00
N MET A 382 10.72 0.16 -23.74
CA MET A 382 10.62 -0.73 -22.58
C MET A 382 9.18 -1.22 -22.32
N GLY A 383 8.18 -0.73 -23.08
CA GLY A 383 6.79 -1.06 -22.84
C GLY A 383 6.22 -0.50 -21.54
N PHE A 384 6.90 0.50 -20.92
CA PHE A 384 6.39 1.19 -19.73
C PHE A 384 5.19 2.07 -20.06
N ASN A 385 5.19 2.66 -21.26
CA ASN A 385 4.07 3.37 -21.85
C ASN A 385 3.60 2.67 -23.13
N LYS A 386 2.33 2.86 -23.48
CA LYS A 386 1.72 2.35 -24.69
C LYS A 386 1.61 3.47 -25.71
N ALA A 387 2.00 3.23 -26.96
CA ALA A 387 1.81 4.16 -28.05
C ALA A 387 0.32 4.45 -28.27
N GLN A 388 -0.01 5.70 -28.58
CA GLN A 388 -1.39 6.11 -28.92
C GLN A 388 -1.70 5.81 -30.39
N GLN A 389 -0.69 5.97 -31.26
CA GLN A 389 -0.73 5.57 -32.67
C GLN A 389 0.62 4.99 -33.08
N GLY A 390 0.63 4.22 -34.18
CA GLY A 390 1.82 3.57 -34.68
C GLY A 390 2.16 2.28 -33.95
N LYS A 391 3.31 1.69 -34.28
CA LYS A 391 3.77 0.39 -33.78
C LYS A 391 5.24 0.38 -33.47
N ILE A 392 5.62 -0.43 -32.49
CA ILE A 392 7.00 -0.79 -32.18
C ILE A 392 7.12 -2.31 -32.33
N LEU A 393 7.95 -2.73 -33.25
CA LEU A 393 8.15 -4.14 -33.59
C LEU A 393 9.55 -4.59 -33.16
N PHE A 394 9.63 -5.66 -32.40
CA PHE A 394 10.86 -6.33 -32.02
C PHE A 394 10.98 -7.62 -32.83
N ASN A 395 11.95 -7.70 -33.72
CA ASN A 395 12.09 -8.78 -34.70
C ASN A 395 10.77 -9.08 -35.44
N GLY A 396 10.01 -8.03 -35.81
CA GLY A 396 8.73 -8.13 -36.50
C GLY A 396 7.51 -8.43 -35.60
N GLN A 397 7.70 -8.62 -34.28
CA GLN A 397 6.61 -8.82 -33.31
C GLN A 397 6.27 -7.52 -32.61
N GLU A 398 5.00 -7.14 -32.53
CA GLU A 398 4.56 -5.94 -31.84
C GLU A 398 4.77 -6.07 -30.32
N ILE A 399 5.39 -5.08 -29.68
CA ILE A 399 5.74 -5.11 -28.24
C ILE A 399 4.53 -5.41 -27.34
N GLN A 400 3.33 -5.03 -27.75
CA GLN A 400 2.09 -5.25 -27.01
C GLN A 400 1.62 -6.70 -27.03
N GLU A 401 2.08 -7.49 -28.02
CA GLU A 401 1.77 -8.91 -28.17
C GLU A 401 2.82 -9.82 -27.52
N ILE A 402 4.00 -9.26 -27.17
CA ILE A 402 5.10 -10.02 -26.58
C ILE A 402 4.84 -10.25 -25.09
N ASP A 403 5.05 -11.49 -24.61
CA ASP A 403 5.04 -11.79 -23.18
C ASP A 403 6.13 -10.99 -22.43
N ARG A 404 5.72 -10.25 -21.42
CA ARG A 404 6.62 -9.32 -20.69
C ARG A 404 7.79 -10.04 -20.03
N HIS A 405 7.59 -11.24 -19.51
CA HIS A 405 8.67 -11.98 -18.84
C HIS A 405 9.76 -12.34 -19.85
N SER A 406 9.37 -12.95 -20.97
CA SER A 406 10.29 -13.31 -22.05
C SER A 406 10.94 -12.06 -22.70
N PHE A 407 10.24 -10.92 -22.75
CA PHE A 407 10.79 -9.66 -23.23
C PHE A 407 11.92 -9.16 -22.31
N TYR A 408 11.67 -9.06 -21.02
CA TYR A 408 12.67 -8.57 -20.07
C TYR A 408 13.83 -9.53 -19.83
N GLU A 409 13.71 -10.81 -20.21
CA GLU A 409 14.87 -11.72 -20.29
C GLU A 409 15.87 -11.32 -21.41
N LYS A 410 15.40 -10.61 -22.43
CA LYS A 410 16.19 -10.26 -23.63
C LYS A 410 16.55 -8.78 -23.73
N VAL A 411 15.91 -7.92 -22.95
CA VAL A 411 16.10 -6.47 -22.97
C VAL A 411 16.52 -5.99 -21.59
N SER A 412 17.60 -5.21 -21.53
CA SER A 412 18.13 -4.63 -20.28
C SER A 412 18.19 -3.11 -20.39
N LEU A 413 17.77 -2.42 -19.33
CA LEU A 413 17.83 -0.98 -19.19
C LEU A 413 18.85 -0.59 -18.12
N VAL A 414 19.80 0.28 -18.47
CA VAL A 414 20.72 0.95 -17.54
C VAL A 414 20.38 2.44 -17.56
N SER A 415 19.74 2.92 -16.49
CA SER A 415 19.34 4.33 -16.35
C SER A 415 20.30 5.10 -15.45
N HIS A 416 20.29 6.44 -15.55
CA HIS A 416 21.05 7.32 -14.66
C HIS A 416 20.67 7.16 -13.18
N SER A 417 19.44 6.75 -12.88
CA SER A 417 18.89 6.59 -11.53
C SER A 417 18.67 5.12 -11.16
N SER A 418 19.71 4.30 -11.36
CA SER A 418 19.64 2.87 -11.03
C SER A 418 19.44 2.64 -9.54
N TYR A 419 18.40 1.86 -9.17
CA TYR A 419 18.03 1.64 -7.78
C TYR A 419 18.87 0.53 -7.13
N VAL A 420 19.40 0.82 -5.93
CA VAL A 420 20.09 -0.14 -5.08
C VAL A 420 19.21 -0.47 -3.89
N PHE A 421 18.88 -1.76 -3.75
CA PHE A 421 18.08 -2.23 -2.62
C PHE A 421 18.92 -2.42 -1.37
N LYS A 422 18.33 -2.11 -0.22
CA LYS A 422 18.93 -2.44 1.07
C LYS A 422 19.08 -3.96 1.20
N GLY A 423 20.27 -4.44 1.55
CA GLY A 423 20.59 -5.86 1.68
C GLY A 423 22.06 -6.09 1.45
N THR A 424 22.45 -7.23 0.91
CA THR A 424 23.83 -7.52 0.51
C THR A 424 24.09 -7.19 -0.97
N LEU A 425 25.35 -7.03 -1.35
CA LEU A 425 25.72 -6.89 -2.76
C LEU A 425 25.31 -8.15 -3.55
N ARG A 426 25.50 -9.33 -2.98
CA ARG A 426 25.06 -10.61 -3.54
C ARG A 426 23.58 -10.61 -3.90
N GLU A 427 22.71 -10.22 -2.96
CA GLU A 427 21.26 -10.14 -3.20
C GLU A 427 20.94 -9.17 -4.33
N ASN A 428 21.62 -8.04 -4.36
CA ASN A 428 21.46 -7.05 -5.41
C ASN A 428 21.93 -7.54 -6.80
N MET A 429 22.98 -8.33 -6.88
CA MET A 429 23.45 -8.93 -8.14
C MET A 429 22.52 -10.07 -8.59
N LYS A 430 22.07 -10.92 -7.67
CA LYS A 430 21.18 -12.05 -7.99
C LYS A 430 19.80 -11.62 -8.48
N MET A 431 19.40 -10.36 -8.37
CA MET A 431 18.21 -9.83 -9.04
C MET A 431 18.29 -9.92 -10.56
N ALA A 432 19.49 -9.81 -11.13
CA ALA A 432 19.73 -9.95 -12.57
C ALA A 432 19.72 -11.41 -13.03
N LYS A 433 20.21 -12.32 -12.19
CA LYS A 433 20.24 -13.77 -12.46
C LYS A 433 20.25 -14.52 -11.13
N VAL A 434 19.13 -15.18 -10.80
CA VAL A 434 18.91 -15.86 -9.51
C VAL A 434 19.95 -16.94 -9.24
N ASP A 435 20.30 -17.72 -10.27
CA ASP A 435 21.22 -18.88 -10.18
C ASP A 435 22.70 -18.49 -10.43
N ALA A 436 23.05 -17.20 -10.38
CA ALA A 436 24.40 -16.76 -10.59
C ALA A 436 25.34 -17.28 -9.51
N THR A 437 26.47 -17.87 -9.93
CA THR A 437 27.54 -18.27 -9.01
C THR A 437 28.37 -17.06 -8.59
N ASP A 438 29.11 -17.21 -7.49
CA ASP A 438 30.00 -16.15 -6.99
C ASP A 438 31.06 -15.76 -8.02
N GLU A 439 31.59 -16.74 -8.76
CA GLU A 439 32.56 -16.54 -9.83
C GLU A 439 31.97 -15.69 -10.97
N GLN A 440 30.73 -15.95 -11.37
CA GLN A 440 30.04 -15.17 -12.40
C GLN A 440 29.81 -13.73 -11.94
N ILE A 441 29.44 -13.53 -10.67
CA ILE A 441 29.25 -12.21 -10.09
C ILE A 441 30.57 -11.45 -10.07
N TYR A 442 31.67 -12.07 -9.58
CA TYR A 442 32.97 -11.43 -9.55
C TYR A 442 33.50 -11.12 -10.95
N ALA A 443 33.31 -12.01 -11.93
CA ALA A 443 33.68 -11.76 -13.32
C ALA A 443 33.01 -10.50 -13.89
N CYS A 444 31.72 -10.28 -13.59
CA CYS A 444 31.04 -9.04 -13.98
C CYS A 444 31.54 -7.82 -13.21
N LEU A 445 31.84 -7.96 -11.91
CA LEU A 445 32.40 -6.89 -11.10
C LEU A 445 33.82 -6.49 -11.54
N GLU A 446 34.64 -7.43 -12.03
CA GLU A 446 35.95 -7.17 -12.59
C GLU A 446 35.86 -6.36 -13.88
N GLN A 447 34.92 -6.70 -14.77
CA GLN A 447 34.73 -5.95 -16.03
C GLN A 447 34.35 -4.47 -15.82
N VAL A 448 33.79 -4.14 -14.65
CA VAL A 448 33.39 -2.76 -14.32
C VAL A 448 34.30 -2.12 -13.25
N ASN A 449 35.47 -2.67 -13.00
CA ASN A 449 36.45 -2.19 -12.01
C ASN A 449 35.83 -2.00 -10.59
N LEU A 450 34.88 -2.87 -10.18
CA LEU A 450 34.27 -2.79 -8.87
C LEU A 450 34.68 -3.94 -7.94
N ALA A 451 35.33 -4.98 -8.48
CA ALA A 451 35.63 -6.21 -7.74
C ALA A 451 36.59 -5.97 -6.57
N GLN A 452 37.63 -5.14 -6.74
CA GLN A 452 38.60 -4.84 -5.67
C GLN A 452 37.89 -4.10 -4.51
N PHE A 453 37.12 -3.06 -4.82
CA PHE A 453 36.32 -2.34 -3.82
C PHE A 453 35.41 -3.28 -3.03
N VAL A 454 34.76 -4.23 -3.71
CA VAL A 454 33.87 -5.21 -3.05
C VAL A 454 34.66 -6.14 -2.13
N ARG A 455 35.83 -6.65 -2.56
CA ARG A 455 36.71 -7.50 -1.73
C ARG A 455 37.17 -6.76 -0.46
N ASP A 456 37.55 -5.50 -0.58
CA ASP A 456 38.05 -4.68 0.54
C ASP A 456 36.95 -4.30 1.56
N ASN A 457 35.67 -4.37 1.15
CA ASN A 457 34.53 -3.99 1.98
C ASN A 457 33.65 -5.17 2.44
N GLY A 458 34.19 -6.38 2.48
CA GLY A 458 33.48 -7.56 3.02
C GLY A 458 32.98 -8.53 1.96
N GLY A 459 33.42 -8.40 0.71
CA GLY A 459 33.07 -9.31 -0.38
C GLY A 459 31.61 -9.17 -0.82
N LEU A 460 31.04 -10.23 -1.36
CA LEU A 460 29.67 -10.23 -1.86
C LEU A 460 28.61 -10.04 -0.76
N ASP A 461 28.98 -10.27 0.50
CA ASP A 461 28.08 -10.10 1.63
C ASP A 461 28.19 -8.69 2.26
N MET A 462 28.94 -7.78 1.60
CA MET A 462 29.00 -6.38 2.00
C MET A 462 27.59 -5.77 2.07
N PRO A 463 27.26 -5.04 3.17
CA PRO A 463 25.94 -4.45 3.33
C PRO A 463 25.78 -3.23 2.42
N LEU A 464 24.67 -3.17 1.70
CA LEU A 464 24.24 -1.99 0.94
C LEU A 464 23.08 -1.31 1.68
N LEU A 465 23.19 0.00 1.85
CA LEU A 465 22.13 0.83 2.41
C LEU A 465 21.06 1.12 1.33
N SER A 466 19.88 1.52 1.77
CA SER A 466 18.79 1.91 0.86
C SER A 466 19.27 2.98 -0.12
N ARG A 467 18.96 2.81 -1.41
CA ARG A 467 19.39 3.68 -2.51
C ARG A 467 20.90 3.76 -2.69
N GLY A 468 21.67 2.82 -2.14
CA GLY A 468 23.13 2.84 -2.24
C GLY A 468 23.77 4.02 -1.50
N ALA A 469 23.19 4.49 -0.37
CA ALA A 469 23.69 5.66 0.35
C ALA A 469 25.15 5.54 0.87
N ASN A 470 25.70 4.33 0.87
CA ASN A 470 27.11 4.04 1.20
C ASN A 470 27.98 3.81 -0.04
N LEU A 471 27.50 4.11 -1.25
CA LEU A 471 28.23 4.03 -2.49
C LEU A 471 28.33 5.41 -3.14
N SER A 472 29.41 5.67 -3.89
CA SER A 472 29.49 6.84 -4.76
C SER A 472 28.55 6.72 -5.99
N GLY A 473 28.24 7.83 -6.65
CA GLY A 473 27.43 7.81 -7.87
C GLY A 473 28.00 6.90 -8.95
N GLY A 474 29.33 6.97 -9.18
CA GLY A 474 30.03 6.09 -10.11
C GLY A 474 29.97 4.61 -9.71
N GLN A 475 30.10 4.29 -8.41
CA GLN A 475 29.94 2.91 -7.92
C GLN A 475 28.52 2.38 -8.12
N ILE A 476 27.50 3.21 -7.95
CA ILE A 476 26.09 2.83 -8.23
C ILE A 476 25.91 2.52 -9.72
N GLN A 477 26.44 3.33 -10.60
CA GLN A 477 26.36 3.12 -12.05
C GLN A 477 27.16 1.88 -12.50
N ARG A 478 28.37 1.69 -11.97
CA ARG A 478 29.15 0.46 -12.22
C ARG A 478 28.44 -0.80 -11.71
N LEU A 479 27.76 -0.72 -10.57
CA LEU A 479 26.93 -1.82 -10.07
C LEU A 479 25.74 -2.11 -10.99
N ALA A 480 25.09 -1.07 -11.52
CA ALA A 480 24.00 -1.21 -12.49
C ALA A 480 24.49 -1.87 -13.80
N LEU A 481 25.67 -1.47 -14.28
CA LEU A 481 26.31 -2.08 -15.44
C LEU A 481 26.68 -3.55 -15.18
N ALA A 482 27.25 -3.86 -13.99
CA ALA A 482 27.54 -5.25 -13.59
C ALA A 482 26.28 -6.14 -13.58
N ARG A 483 25.13 -5.60 -13.10
CA ARG A 483 23.85 -6.30 -13.20
C ARG A 483 23.41 -6.54 -14.64
N ALA A 484 23.54 -5.52 -15.50
CA ALA A 484 23.21 -5.66 -16.92
C ALA A 484 24.08 -6.71 -17.62
N LEU A 485 25.39 -6.75 -17.31
CA LEU A 485 26.32 -7.80 -17.77
C LEU A 485 25.89 -9.19 -17.33
N LEU A 486 25.57 -9.35 -16.05
CA LEU A 486 25.16 -10.63 -15.47
C LEU A 486 23.85 -11.13 -16.07
N HIS A 487 22.94 -10.22 -16.40
CA HIS A 487 21.68 -10.50 -17.09
C HIS A 487 21.88 -11.01 -18.50
N ASN A 488 22.91 -10.55 -19.20
CA ASN A 488 23.31 -10.98 -20.54
C ASN A 488 22.20 -10.84 -21.60
N ALA A 489 21.59 -9.65 -21.67
CA ALA A 489 20.51 -9.35 -22.61
C ALA A 489 20.97 -9.37 -24.08
N ALA A 490 20.02 -9.44 -25.02
CA ALA A 490 20.27 -9.30 -26.46
C ALA A 490 20.21 -7.83 -26.92
N LEU A 491 19.44 -7.00 -26.21
CA LEU A 491 19.33 -5.56 -26.40
C LEU A 491 19.64 -4.84 -25.09
N TYR A 492 20.57 -3.88 -25.14
CA TYR A 492 20.87 -2.99 -24.03
C TYR A 492 20.41 -1.57 -24.36
N ILE A 493 19.71 -0.94 -23.43
CA ILE A 493 19.30 0.46 -23.52
C ILE A 493 20.00 1.23 -22.41
N PHE A 494 20.81 2.22 -22.76
CA PHE A 494 21.48 3.13 -21.85
C PHE A 494 20.78 4.48 -21.88
N ASP A 495 20.04 4.82 -20.81
CA ASP A 495 19.33 6.10 -20.70
C ASP A 495 20.11 7.03 -19.77
N GLU A 496 20.92 7.91 -20.39
CA GLU A 496 21.79 8.87 -19.70
C GLU A 496 22.72 8.21 -18.66
N ALA A 497 23.12 6.96 -18.89
CA ALA A 497 23.89 6.17 -17.95
C ALA A 497 25.29 6.73 -17.62
N THR A 498 25.78 7.67 -18.43
CA THR A 498 27.07 8.35 -18.23
C THR A 498 26.92 9.75 -17.63
N SER A 499 25.72 10.18 -17.25
CA SER A 499 25.49 11.51 -16.69
C SER A 499 25.82 11.54 -15.18
N ASN A 500 26.52 12.63 -14.75
CA ASN A 500 26.83 12.88 -13.33
C ASN A 500 27.71 11.82 -12.66
N ILE A 501 28.58 11.16 -13.42
CA ILE A 501 29.58 10.20 -12.91
C ILE A 501 31.00 10.70 -13.20
N ASP A 502 31.96 10.13 -12.50
CA ASP A 502 33.37 10.36 -12.70
C ASP A 502 33.83 9.83 -14.07
N VAL A 503 34.91 10.42 -14.59
CA VAL A 503 35.48 10.11 -15.92
C VAL A 503 35.85 8.62 -16.04
N GLU A 504 36.40 8.02 -14.97
CA GLU A 504 36.73 6.60 -14.95
C GLU A 504 35.50 5.71 -15.17
N SER A 505 34.41 6.00 -14.48
CA SER A 505 33.14 5.26 -14.61
C SER A 505 32.52 5.43 -16.00
N GLU A 506 32.64 6.64 -16.60
CA GLU A 506 32.17 6.90 -17.96
C GLU A 506 32.97 6.09 -18.99
N GLU A 507 34.29 6.06 -18.88
CA GLU A 507 35.16 5.29 -19.77
C GLU A 507 34.85 3.79 -19.72
N ILE A 508 34.61 3.24 -18.54
CA ILE A 508 34.21 1.82 -18.36
C ILE A 508 32.93 1.50 -19.13
N ILE A 509 31.91 2.36 -19.02
CA ILE A 509 30.64 2.18 -19.74
C ILE A 509 30.86 2.25 -21.25
N LEU A 510 31.64 3.22 -21.73
CA LEU A 510 31.94 3.37 -23.15
C LEU A 510 32.78 2.21 -23.71
N GLN A 511 33.76 1.71 -22.96
CA GLN A 511 34.53 0.50 -23.32
C GLN A 511 33.62 -0.73 -23.43
N PHE A 512 32.68 -0.92 -22.47
CA PHE A 512 31.68 -1.98 -22.55
C PHE A 512 30.85 -1.86 -23.85
N ILE A 513 30.34 -0.66 -24.16
CA ILE A 513 29.52 -0.43 -25.35
C ILE A 513 30.30 -0.80 -26.62
N GLN A 514 31.57 -0.37 -26.73
CA GLN A 514 32.42 -0.67 -27.89
C GLN A 514 32.76 -2.16 -28.03
N GLN A 515 32.97 -2.85 -26.91
CA GLN A 515 33.27 -4.28 -26.91
C GLN A 515 32.07 -5.14 -27.35
N PHE A 516 30.87 -4.76 -26.91
CA PHE A 516 29.68 -5.61 -27.09
C PHE A 516 28.80 -5.22 -28.30
N LYS A 517 29.00 -4.03 -28.92
CA LYS A 517 28.16 -3.57 -30.03
C LYS A 517 28.13 -4.49 -31.26
N GLN A 518 29.15 -5.32 -31.47
CA GLN A 518 29.20 -6.28 -32.59
C GLN A 518 28.41 -7.58 -32.30
N GLN A 519 28.12 -7.86 -31.04
CA GLN A 519 27.44 -9.06 -30.61
C GLN A 519 26.02 -8.80 -30.10
N LYS A 520 25.72 -7.58 -29.71
CA LYS A 520 24.47 -7.13 -29.06
C LYS A 520 23.95 -5.88 -29.74
N THR A 521 22.66 -5.71 -29.74
CA THR A 521 22.04 -4.45 -30.13
C THR A 521 22.14 -3.47 -28.97
N ILE A 522 22.64 -2.27 -29.21
CA ILE A 522 22.83 -1.24 -28.17
C ILE A 522 22.14 0.05 -28.57
N VAL A 523 21.27 0.54 -27.71
CA VAL A 523 20.64 1.86 -27.80
C VAL A 523 21.21 2.74 -26.70
N MET A 524 21.67 3.93 -27.02
CA MET A 524 22.18 4.88 -26.04
C MET A 524 21.50 6.24 -26.20
N ILE A 525 21.04 6.80 -25.11
CA ILE A 525 20.68 8.21 -25.02
C ILE A 525 21.84 8.95 -24.34
N SER A 526 22.34 9.98 -25.00
CA SER A 526 23.39 10.79 -24.45
C SER A 526 23.13 12.29 -24.65
N HIS A 527 23.42 13.04 -23.60
CA HIS A 527 23.56 14.50 -23.69
C HIS A 527 24.95 14.94 -24.09
N ARG A 528 25.96 14.06 -23.98
CA ARG A 528 27.33 14.31 -24.43
C ARG A 528 27.52 13.77 -25.84
N LEU A 529 27.66 14.67 -26.81
CA LEU A 529 27.79 14.30 -28.21
C LEU A 529 29.16 13.63 -28.51
N ALA A 530 30.17 13.88 -27.68
CA ALA A 530 31.45 13.16 -27.74
C ALA A 530 31.24 11.62 -27.63
N ASN A 531 30.28 11.16 -26.86
CA ASN A 531 29.99 9.74 -26.70
C ASN A 531 29.27 9.14 -27.93
N ALA A 532 28.72 9.96 -28.81
CA ALA A 532 28.05 9.53 -30.03
C ALA A 532 28.99 9.38 -31.24
N VAL A 533 30.23 9.87 -31.17
CA VAL A 533 31.18 9.90 -32.31
C VAL A 533 31.44 8.50 -32.89
N ASN A 534 31.50 7.47 -32.04
CA ASN A 534 31.74 6.08 -32.44
C ASN A 534 30.48 5.27 -32.67
N ALA A 535 29.31 5.92 -32.76
CA ALA A 535 28.04 5.27 -33.04
C ALA A 535 27.93 4.85 -34.53
N ASP A 536 27.30 3.69 -34.74
CA ASP A 536 27.03 3.21 -36.10
C ASP A 536 25.86 4.00 -36.72
N CYS A 537 24.92 4.47 -35.90
CA CYS A 537 23.81 5.32 -36.32
C CYS A 537 23.48 6.34 -35.22
N ILE A 538 23.42 7.61 -35.56
CA ILE A 538 22.99 8.71 -34.70
C ILE A 538 21.64 9.21 -35.22
N ASN A 539 20.67 9.27 -34.30
CA ASN A 539 19.33 9.80 -34.54
C ASN A 539 19.17 11.11 -33.79
N VAL A 540 18.93 12.19 -34.50
CA VAL A 540 18.70 13.52 -33.91
C VAL A 540 17.21 13.75 -33.75
N LEU A 541 16.80 13.93 -32.51
CA LEU A 541 15.41 14.21 -32.18
C LEU A 541 15.22 15.69 -31.86
N ASP A 542 14.18 16.29 -32.41
CA ASP A 542 13.70 17.62 -32.04
C ASP A 542 12.17 17.65 -32.00
N GLN A 543 11.61 18.19 -30.92
CA GLN A 543 10.14 18.28 -30.71
C GLN A 543 9.37 16.99 -31.02
N GLY A 544 9.93 15.85 -30.61
CA GLY A 544 9.29 14.53 -30.79
C GLY A 544 9.43 13.93 -32.20
N LYS A 545 10.19 14.54 -33.11
CA LYS A 545 10.42 14.09 -34.49
C LYS A 545 11.87 13.73 -34.74
N LEU A 546 12.12 12.80 -35.65
CA LEU A 546 13.44 12.53 -36.20
C LEU A 546 13.74 13.59 -37.27
N ILE A 547 14.79 14.39 -37.04
CA ILE A 547 15.18 15.45 -37.99
C ILE A 547 16.42 15.08 -38.80
N GLU A 548 17.34 14.31 -38.23
CA GLU A 548 18.56 13.84 -38.94
C GLU A 548 18.90 12.42 -38.50
N GLN A 549 19.47 11.64 -39.42
CA GLN A 549 19.95 10.30 -39.18
C GLN A 549 21.22 10.03 -40.00
N GLY A 550 22.21 9.36 -39.38
CA GLY A 550 23.45 8.96 -40.05
C GLY A 550 24.62 8.70 -39.11
N ALA A 551 25.78 8.38 -39.65
CA ALA A 551 27.02 8.31 -38.89
C ALA A 551 27.57 9.72 -38.60
N HIS A 552 28.44 9.85 -37.60
CA HIS A 552 29.05 11.12 -37.19
C HIS A 552 29.60 11.94 -38.35
N GLU A 553 30.45 11.34 -39.15
CA GLU A 553 31.09 12.03 -40.30
C GLU A 553 30.06 12.54 -41.31
N THR A 554 29.02 11.73 -41.59
CA THR A 554 27.96 12.09 -42.53
C THR A 554 27.13 13.28 -42.01
N LEU A 555 26.82 13.29 -40.71
CA LEU A 555 26.04 14.36 -40.09
C LEU A 555 26.85 15.65 -39.93
N MET A 556 28.13 15.56 -39.64
CA MET A 556 29.07 16.72 -39.64
C MET A 556 29.18 17.34 -41.02
N ALA A 557 29.28 16.52 -42.08
CA ALA A 557 29.38 17.01 -43.44
C ALA A 557 28.09 17.71 -43.92
N LYS A 558 26.91 17.34 -43.38
CA LYS A 558 25.64 17.99 -43.69
C LYS A 558 25.51 19.40 -43.11
N GLN A 559 26.32 19.75 -42.11
CA GLN A 559 26.27 21.03 -41.39
C GLN A 559 24.88 21.38 -40.85
N GLY A 560 24.12 20.37 -40.46
CA GLY A 560 22.75 20.48 -39.96
C GLY A 560 22.70 20.62 -38.42
N ALA A 561 21.56 20.28 -37.84
CA ALA A 561 21.30 20.42 -36.40
C ALA A 561 22.30 19.63 -35.54
N TYR A 562 22.73 18.45 -35.99
CA TYR A 562 23.79 17.68 -35.30
C TYR A 562 25.11 18.42 -35.23
N ALA A 563 25.59 18.93 -36.38
CA ALA A 563 26.86 19.63 -36.46
C ALA A 563 26.87 20.92 -35.60
N GLU A 564 25.74 21.66 -35.62
CA GLU A 564 25.56 22.84 -34.78
C GLU A 564 25.64 22.51 -33.29
N MET A 565 24.88 21.49 -32.82
CA MET A 565 24.91 21.06 -31.44
C MET A 565 26.30 20.55 -31.01
N PHE A 566 26.98 19.80 -31.90
CA PHE A 566 28.32 19.27 -31.61
C PHE A 566 29.35 20.41 -31.46
N GLN A 567 29.33 21.40 -32.34
CA GLN A 567 30.22 22.55 -32.26
C GLN A 567 29.96 23.38 -31.00
N GLN A 568 28.70 23.66 -30.70
CA GLN A 568 28.33 24.39 -29.47
C GLN A 568 28.83 23.67 -28.20
N GLN A 569 28.71 22.34 -28.15
CA GLN A 569 29.19 21.58 -26.99
C GLN A 569 30.71 21.59 -26.89
N LYS A 570 31.40 21.46 -27.99
CA LYS A 570 32.88 21.51 -28.07
C LYS A 570 33.41 22.88 -27.63
N ASP A 571 32.76 23.95 -28.08
CA ASP A 571 33.18 25.32 -27.71
C ASP A 571 33.00 25.54 -26.19
N LEU A 572 31.91 25.01 -25.58
CA LEU A 572 31.69 25.07 -24.14
C LEU A 572 32.71 24.24 -23.33
N GLU A 573 33.14 23.09 -23.84
CA GLU A 573 34.16 22.25 -23.19
C GLU A 573 35.53 22.94 -23.23
N GLN A 574 35.92 23.58 -24.34
CA GLN A 574 37.14 24.34 -24.45
C GLN A 574 37.19 25.55 -23.50
N ILE A 575 36.10 26.29 -23.35
CA ILE A 575 36.00 27.39 -22.39
C ILE A 575 36.22 26.90 -20.95
N ARG A 576 35.64 25.76 -20.57
CA ARG A 576 35.84 25.16 -19.25
C ARG A 576 37.29 24.69 -18.99
N GLU A 577 37.96 24.17 -19.99
CA GLU A 577 39.38 23.77 -19.87
C GLU A 577 40.27 24.99 -19.65
N VAL A 578 40.00 26.12 -20.33
CA VAL A 578 40.75 27.37 -20.16
C VAL A 578 40.47 28.01 -18.79
N GLU A 579 39.27 27.93 -18.26
CA GLU A 579 38.93 28.46 -16.92
C GLU A 579 39.51 27.61 -15.76
N ASN A 580 39.81 26.34 -16.00
CA ASN A 580 40.38 25.42 -15.00
C ASN A 580 41.91 25.27 -15.10
N ALA A 581 42.57 25.85 -16.10
CA ALA A 581 44.03 25.91 -16.27
C ALA A 581 44.62 27.22 -15.73
#